data_fc88d89594e64050fcfcb98d369c4c8e
#
_entry.id   fc88d89594e64050fcfcb98d369c4c8e
#
_cell.length_a   1.000
_cell.length_b   1.000
_cell.length_c   1.000
_cell.angle_alpha   90.00
_cell.angle_beta   90.00
_cell.angle_gamma   90.00
#
_symmetry.space_group_name_H-M   'P 1'
#
loop_
_entity.id
_entity.type
_entity.pdbx_description
1 polymer ?
#
loop_
_entity_poly.entity_id
_entity_poly.type
_entity_poly.pdbx_seq_one_letter_code
_entity_poly.pdbx_strand_id
1 'polypeptide(L)'
;MKVIIIGMWNSFPKGMEPTSGYLIQKDGTSILLDAGSGVAASIQKYTSIHDIDHIFLSHYHHDHAGDIEAFMLARKMARQLRRTERNLKIYGPESGTIVKTIRRAKYSTFMPVRATKNYTVGPFQVEFHRNEHPVETYAIRVTDNEGGVFVHTSDSSYRGSLVRFAFGADVLVIDCKLYEGFDGRAEGHMNAEYAGRLASKSDAQMTILANLPHHGELEVLLDSAKQHPVNVIKLAEAGMKIEI
;
A
#
# COMPACT_ATOMS: atom_id res chain seq x y z
N MET A 1 1.80 -11.52 11.54
CA MET A 1 2.19 -11.43 10.08
C MET A 1 3.49 -10.67 9.94
N LYS A 2 4.20 -10.93 8.84
CA LYS A 2 5.42 -10.18 8.49
C LYS A 2 5.12 -9.18 7.39
N VAL A 3 5.47 -7.92 7.59
CA VAL A 3 5.34 -6.82 6.62
C VAL A 3 6.73 -6.36 6.17
N ILE A 4 6.92 -6.19 4.87
CA ILE A 4 8.15 -5.62 4.29
C ILE A 4 7.77 -4.43 3.43
N ILE A 5 8.31 -3.26 3.76
CA ILE A 5 8.16 -2.05 2.94
C ILE A 5 9.10 -2.19 1.75
N ILE A 6 8.56 -2.40 0.54
CA ILE A 6 9.36 -2.52 -0.68
C ILE A 6 9.76 -1.14 -1.19
N GLY A 7 8.81 -0.19 -1.11
CA GLY A 7 9.04 1.17 -1.53
C GLY A 7 8.03 2.13 -0.92
N MET A 8 8.38 3.42 -0.90
CA MET A 8 7.68 4.44 -0.13
C MET A 8 7.72 5.85 -0.75
N TRP A 9 8.36 6.02 -1.92
CA TRP A 9 8.46 7.34 -2.56
C TRP A 9 7.17 7.72 -3.30
N ASN A 10 6.84 9.00 -3.25
CA ASN A 10 5.77 9.57 -4.05
C ASN A 10 6.18 9.70 -5.53
N SER A 11 5.24 9.67 -6.43
CA SER A 11 5.32 10.00 -7.86
C SER A 11 6.29 9.15 -8.68
N PHE A 12 7.56 8.99 -8.29
CA PHE A 12 8.60 8.22 -9.01
C PHE A 12 9.67 7.68 -8.06
N PRO A 13 10.43 6.64 -8.47
CA PRO A 13 11.50 6.09 -7.65
C PRO A 13 12.61 7.11 -7.36
N LYS A 14 13.24 7.04 -6.18
CA LYS A 14 14.42 7.85 -5.83
C LYS A 14 15.63 6.95 -5.62
N GLY A 15 16.66 7.18 -6.40
CA GLY A 15 17.83 6.31 -6.37
C GLY A 15 17.45 4.88 -6.77
N MET A 16 17.71 3.91 -5.90
CA MET A 16 17.35 2.50 -6.09
C MET A 16 16.11 2.08 -5.29
N GLU A 17 15.36 3.04 -4.75
CA GLU A 17 14.20 2.79 -3.90
C GLU A 17 12.90 3.05 -4.67
N PRO A 18 11.98 2.08 -4.64
CA PRO A 18 10.70 2.15 -5.36
C PRO A 18 9.71 3.15 -4.78
N THR A 19 8.64 3.37 -5.52
CA THR A 19 7.40 3.96 -5.04
C THR A 19 6.57 2.94 -4.25
N SER A 20 5.29 3.19 -4.00
CA SER A 20 4.43 2.42 -3.10
C SER A 20 4.43 0.91 -3.38
N GLY A 21 4.77 0.11 -2.36
CA GLY A 21 4.68 -1.35 -2.41
C GLY A 21 4.95 -1.99 -1.05
N TYR A 22 4.04 -2.87 -0.59
CA TYR A 22 4.14 -3.53 0.73
C TYR A 22 3.89 -5.03 0.57
N LEU A 23 4.90 -5.83 0.87
CA LEU A 23 4.81 -7.28 0.87
C LEU A 23 4.36 -7.76 2.25
N ILE A 24 3.25 -8.49 2.31
CA ILE A 24 2.72 -9.07 3.55
C ILE A 24 2.73 -10.59 3.44
N GLN A 25 3.30 -11.25 4.45
CA GLN A 25 3.53 -12.70 4.45
C GLN A 25 3.07 -13.34 5.76
N LYS A 26 2.38 -14.48 5.66
CA LYS A 26 2.06 -15.38 6.80
C LYS A 26 1.68 -16.76 6.28
N ASP A 27 2.08 -17.81 6.99
CA ASP A 27 1.72 -19.21 6.74
C ASP A 27 1.88 -19.63 5.28
N GLY A 28 3.01 -19.24 4.65
CA GLY A 28 3.31 -19.55 3.26
C GLY A 28 2.49 -18.75 2.22
N THR A 29 1.61 -17.86 2.68
CA THR A 29 0.84 -16.95 1.81
C THR A 29 1.52 -15.59 1.73
N SER A 30 1.67 -15.07 0.50
CA SER A 30 2.20 -13.73 0.24
C SER A 30 1.16 -12.91 -0.52
N ILE A 31 0.90 -11.69 -0.04
CA ILE A 31 0.11 -10.69 -0.76
C ILE A 31 0.93 -9.42 -0.94
N LEU A 32 0.70 -8.70 -2.03
CA LEU A 32 1.33 -7.41 -2.30
C LEU A 32 0.26 -6.33 -2.28
N LEU A 33 0.47 -5.27 -1.51
CA LEU A 33 -0.33 -4.05 -1.56
C LEU A 33 0.45 -3.01 -2.36
N ASP A 34 -0.15 -2.50 -3.40
CA ASP A 34 0.39 -1.65 -4.45
C ASP A 34 1.60 -2.27 -5.19
N ALA A 35 1.77 -1.88 -6.42
CA ALA A 35 2.82 -2.32 -7.34
C ALA A 35 3.36 -1.11 -8.11
N GLY A 36 3.83 -0.11 -7.37
CA GLY A 36 4.38 1.11 -7.94
C GLY A 36 5.69 0.88 -8.68
N SER A 37 6.22 1.92 -9.29
CA SER A 37 7.43 1.86 -10.12
C SER A 37 8.63 1.36 -9.31
N GLY A 38 9.33 0.34 -9.82
CA GLY A 38 10.51 -0.29 -9.22
C GLY A 38 10.19 -1.42 -8.23
N VAL A 39 8.92 -1.62 -7.87
CA VAL A 39 8.50 -2.68 -6.92
C VAL A 39 8.78 -4.07 -7.48
N ALA A 40 8.50 -4.32 -8.77
CA ALA A 40 8.74 -5.62 -9.40
C ALA A 40 10.22 -6.04 -9.38
N ALA A 41 11.13 -5.09 -9.47
CA ALA A 41 12.57 -5.35 -9.35
C ALA A 41 12.97 -5.58 -7.88
N SER A 42 12.54 -4.70 -6.98
CA SER A 42 13.00 -4.70 -5.59
C SER A 42 12.40 -5.83 -4.75
N ILE A 43 11.17 -6.28 -5.02
CA ILE A 43 10.51 -7.37 -4.29
C ILE A 43 11.31 -8.69 -4.39
N GLN A 44 12.09 -8.87 -5.48
CA GLN A 44 12.89 -10.07 -5.71
C GLN A 44 14.04 -10.25 -4.72
N LYS A 45 14.35 -9.24 -3.90
CA LYS A 45 15.26 -9.37 -2.75
C LYS A 45 14.63 -10.18 -1.59
N TYR A 46 13.31 -10.36 -1.58
CA TYR A 46 12.55 -10.93 -0.45
C TYR A 46 11.75 -12.18 -0.83
N THR A 47 11.27 -12.25 -2.06
CA THR A 47 10.51 -13.38 -2.58
C THR A 47 10.64 -13.43 -4.12
N SER A 48 10.31 -14.58 -4.71
CA SER A 48 10.20 -14.65 -6.17
C SER A 48 8.96 -13.88 -6.65
N ILE A 49 9.13 -13.08 -7.70
CA ILE A 49 8.00 -12.39 -8.35
C ILE A 49 6.93 -13.38 -8.85
N HIS A 50 7.31 -14.64 -9.10
CA HIS A 50 6.41 -15.70 -9.54
C HIS A 50 5.53 -16.23 -8.42
N ASP A 51 5.90 -16.00 -7.15
CA ASP A 51 5.17 -16.50 -5.97
C ASP A 51 4.10 -15.50 -5.48
N ILE A 52 3.99 -14.33 -6.10
CA ILE A 52 2.93 -13.35 -5.79
C ILE A 52 1.67 -13.73 -6.56
N ASP A 53 0.72 -14.37 -5.89
CA ASP A 53 -0.57 -14.78 -6.46
C ASP A 53 -1.66 -13.71 -6.33
N HIS A 54 -1.49 -12.73 -5.42
CA HIS A 54 -2.50 -11.73 -5.08
C HIS A 54 -1.86 -10.34 -4.95
N ILE A 55 -2.35 -9.38 -5.74
CA ILE A 55 -1.97 -7.97 -5.66
C ILE A 55 -3.23 -7.14 -5.40
N PHE A 56 -3.18 -6.29 -4.36
CA PHE A 56 -4.25 -5.37 -4.01
C PHE A 56 -3.80 -3.95 -4.33
N LEU A 57 -4.42 -3.32 -5.32
CA LEU A 57 -4.13 -1.97 -5.75
C LEU A 57 -5.10 -1.00 -5.10
N SER A 58 -4.55 -0.01 -4.43
CA SER A 58 -5.31 1.09 -3.83
C SER A 58 -5.97 1.95 -4.90
N HIS A 59 -5.23 2.28 -5.94
CA HIS A 59 -5.64 3.02 -7.14
C HIS A 59 -4.62 2.85 -8.27
N TYR A 60 -4.78 3.62 -9.38
CA TYR A 60 -3.98 3.41 -10.59
C TYR A 60 -3.05 4.56 -10.95
N HIS A 61 -2.68 5.45 -10.02
CA HIS A 61 -1.56 6.33 -10.26
C HIS A 61 -0.27 5.51 -10.42
N HIS A 62 0.67 6.06 -11.18
CA HIS A 62 1.87 5.32 -11.60
C HIS A 62 2.74 4.87 -10.43
N ASP A 63 2.79 5.66 -9.39
CA ASP A 63 3.51 5.34 -8.14
C ASP A 63 2.84 4.27 -7.27
N HIS A 64 1.64 3.80 -7.63
CA HIS A 64 0.94 2.71 -6.98
C HIS A 64 0.68 1.49 -7.88
N ALA A 65 0.74 1.64 -9.21
CA ALA A 65 0.42 0.57 -10.15
C ALA A 65 1.39 0.47 -11.35
N GLY A 66 2.50 1.24 -11.36
CA GLY A 66 3.42 1.34 -12.49
C GLY A 66 4.02 0.01 -12.95
N ASP A 67 4.24 -0.92 -12.03
CA ASP A 67 4.84 -2.23 -12.33
C ASP A 67 3.83 -3.36 -12.50
N ILE A 68 2.52 -3.08 -12.49
CA ILE A 68 1.52 -4.16 -12.56
C ILE A 68 1.67 -5.03 -13.82
N GLU A 69 2.03 -4.44 -14.95
CA GLU A 69 2.25 -5.19 -16.18
C GLU A 69 3.47 -6.11 -16.08
N ALA A 70 4.52 -5.73 -15.34
CA ALA A 70 5.67 -6.59 -15.09
C ALA A 70 5.27 -7.86 -14.31
N PHE A 71 4.41 -7.73 -13.28
CA PHE A 71 3.86 -8.88 -12.56
C PHE A 71 3.00 -9.77 -13.47
N MET A 72 2.18 -9.18 -14.35
CA MET A 72 1.38 -9.92 -15.32
C MET A 72 2.25 -10.71 -16.31
N LEU A 73 3.35 -10.11 -16.78
CA LEU A 73 4.32 -10.77 -17.66
C LEU A 73 5.08 -11.88 -16.93
N ALA A 74 5.50 -11.65 -15.68
CA ALA A 74 6.12 -12.68 -14.84
C ALA A 74 5.19 -13.88 -14.65
N ARG A 75 3.90 -13.66 -14.36
CA ARG A 75 2.89 -14.72 -14.27
C ARG A 75 2.74 -15.48 -15.59
N LYS A 76 2.67 -14.77 -16.71
CA LYS A 76 2.60 -15.39 -18.03
C LYS A 76 3.79 -16.32 -18.27
N MET A 77 5.00 -15.87 -17.96
CA MET A 77 6.23 -16.69 -18.08
C MET A 77 6.16 -17.93 -17.16
N ALA A 78 5.80 -17.76 -15.90
CA ALA A 78 5.67 -18.85 -14.94
C ALA A 78 4.68 -19.93 -15.41
N ARG A 79 3.54 -19.52 -15.99
CA ARG A 79 2.54 -20.41 -16.59
C ARG A 79 3.08 -21.17 -17.83
N GLN A 80 3.79 -20.45 -18.71
CA GLN A 80 4.40 -21.06 -19.92
C GLN A 80 5.48 -22.09 -19.56
N LEU A 81 6.25 -21.80 -18.49
CA LEU A 81 7.28 -22.70 -17.95
C LEU A 81 6.73 -23.79 -17.01
N ARG A 82 5.41 -23.89 -16.86
CA ARG A 82 4.72 -24.85 -15.98
C ARG A 82 5.18 -24.80 -14.51
N ARG A 83 5.63 -23.62 -14.05
CA ARG A 83 6.02 -23.38 -12.65
C ARG A 83 4.83 -23.18 -11.72
N THR A 84 3.69 -22.75 -12.25
CA THR A 84 2.44 -22.58 -11.52
C THR A 84 1.24 -22.82 -12.41
N GLU A 85 0.14 -23.31 -11.83
CA GLU A 85 -1.18 -23.39 -12.49
C GLU A 85 -2.12 -22.25 -12.07
N ARG A 86 -1.70 -21.39 -11.14
CA ARG A 86 -2.52 -20.28 -10.60
C ARG A 86 -2.46 -19.05 -11.50
N ASN A 87 -3.59 -18.36 -11.62
CA ASN A 87 -3.64 -17.02 -12.20
C ASN A 87 -3.24 -15.97 -11.17
N LEU A 88 -2.64 -14.88 -11.63
CA LEU A 88 -2.44 -13.68 -10.81
C LEU A 88 -3.78 -12.99 -10.58
N LYS A 89 -4.23 -12.88 -9.34
CA LYS A 89 -5.43 -12.13 -8.97
C LYS A 89 -5.06 -10.69 -8.63
N ILE A 90 -5.62 -9.74 -9.37
CA ILE A 90 -5.37 -8.31 -9.20
C ILE A 90 -6.67 -7.67 -8.72
N TYR A 91 -6.66 -7.22 -7.47
CA TYR A 91 -7.77 -6.53 -6.82
C TYR A 91 -7.55 -5.03 -6.96
N GLY A 92 -8.58 -4.29 -7.35
CA GLY A 92 -8.46 -2.83 -7.49
C GLY A 92 -9.78 -2.15 -7.85
N PRO A 93 -9.79 -0.80 -7.89
CA PRO A 93 -10.94 -0.02 -8.30
C PRO A 93 -11.48 -0.46 -9.67
N GLU A 94 -12.79 -0.36 -9.85
CA GLU A 94 -13.43 -0.79 -11.11
C GLU A 94 -13.23 0.24 -12.23
N SER A 95 -12.98 1.49 -11.88
CA SER A 95 -12.69 2.60 -12.79
C SER A 95 -11.17 2.71 -13.05
N GLY A 96 -10.77 2.70 -14.31
CA GLY A 96 -9.37 2.89 -14.70
C GLY A 96 -9.05 2.28 -16.05
N THR A 97 -8.16 2.93 -16.82
CA THR A 97 -7.78 2.48 -18.17
C THR A 97 -7.07 1.12 -18.15
N ILE A 98 -6.23 0.88 -17.14
CA ILE A 98 -5.47 -0.34 -16.93
C ILE A 98 -6.36 -1.57 -16.69
N VAL A 99 -7.58 -1.39 -16.16
CA VAL A 99 -8.54 -2.48 -15.91
C VAL A 99 -8.85 -3.27 -17.19
N LYS A 100 -8.95 -2.57 -18.33
CA LYS A 100 -9.16 -3.23 -19.64
C LYS A 100 -7.98 -4.13 -20.00
N THR A 101 -6.75 -3.69 -19.73
CA THR A 101 -5.52 -4.47 -19.96
C THR A 101 -5.48 -5.70 -19.06
N ILE A 102 -5.77 -5.53 -17.75
CA ILE A 102 -5.82 -6.65 -16.79
C ILE A 102 -6.86 -7.70 -17.21
N ARG A 103 -8.08 -7.26 -17.57
CA ARG A 103 -9.18 -8.17 -17.98
C ARG A 103 -8.89 -8.95 -19.27
N ARG A 104 -8.06 -8.41 -20.16
CA ARG A 104 -7.66 -9.07 -21.42
C ARG A 104 -6.42 -9.95 -21.26
N ALA A 105 -5.67 -9.78 -20.19
CA ALA A 105 -4.42 -10.49 -19.99
C ALA A 105 -4.68 -11.97 -19.68
N LYS A 106 -4.06 -12.85 -20.48
CA LYS A 106 -4.07 -14.28 -20.20
C LYS A 106 -3.30 -14.53 -18.89
N TYR A 107 -3.84 -15.37 -18.01
CA TYR A 107 -3.28 -15.74 -16.71
C TYR A 107 -3.34 -14.66 -15.62
N SER A 108 -4.08 -13.58 -15.84
CA SER A 108 -4.47 -12.60 -14.82
C SER A 108 -5.98 -12.60 -14.66
N THR A 109 -6.44 -12.32 -13.45
CA THR A 109 -7.89 -12.22 -13.14
C THR A 109 -8.12 -10.92 -12.39
N PHE A 110 -8.93 -10.05 -12.96
CA PHE A 110 -9.34 -8.82 -12.29
C PHE A 110 -10.42 -9.09 -11.26
N MET A 111 -10.24 -8.56 -10.06
CA MET A 111 -11.15 -8.67 -8.92
C MET A 111 -11.55 -7.24 -8.50
N PRO A 112 -12.76 -6.77 -8.82
CA PRO A 112 -13.18 -5.43 -8.43
C PRO A 112 -13.29 -5.31 -6.91
N VAL A 113 -12.73 -4.23 -6.35
CA VAL A 113 -12.85 -3.93 -4.91
C VAL A 113 -14.05 -3.04 -4.62
N ARG A 114 -14.59 -3.19 -3.41
CA ARG A 114 -15.70 -2.39 -2.88
C ARG A 114 -15.52 -2.23 -1.37
N ALA A 115 -15.76 -1.03 -0.85
CA ALA A 115 -15.68 -0.76 0.58
C ALA A 115 -16.66 -1.58 1.45
N THR A 116 -17.70 -2.16 0.85
CA THR A 116 -18.71 -2.97 1.54
C THR A 116 -18.42 -4.46 1.52
N LYS A 117 -17.27 -4.88 0.96
CA LYS A 117 -16.93 -6.29 0.79
C LYS A 117 -15.56 -6.61 1.38
N ASN A 118 -15.50 -7.70 2.15
CA ASN A 118 -14.27 -8.28 2.65
C ASN A 118 -13.77 -9.37 1.69
N TYR A 119 -12.44 -9.49 1.59
CA TYR A 119 -11.78 -10.47 0.73
C TYR A 119 -10.89 -11.37 1.58
N THR A 120 -11.05 -12.67 1.45
CA THR A 120 -10.21 -13.66 2.17
C THR A 120 -9.14 -14.21 1.25
N VAL A 121 -7.88 -14.16 1.68
CA VAL A 121 -6.74 -14.75 0.99
C VAL A 121 -5.83 -15.47 1.99
N GLY A 122 -5.89 -16.79 1.99
CA GLY A 122 -5.18 -17.59 3.00
C GLY A 122 -5.52 -17.14 4.42
N PRO A 123 -4.53 -16.77 5.26
CA PRO A 123 -4.77 -16.32 6.62
C PRO A 123 -5.26 -14.87 6.73
N PHE A 124 -5.40 -14.15 5.60
CA PHE A 124 -5.69 -12.71 5.60
C PHE A 124 -7.15 -12.41 5.29
N GLN A 125 -7.74 -11.48 6.07
CA GLN A 125 -8.94 -10.74 5.74
C GLN A 125 -8.52 -9.35 5.26
N VAL A 126 -9.00 -8.94 4.07
CA VAL A 126 -8.66 -7.65 3.46
C VAL A 126 -9.92 -6.82 3.28
N GLU A 127 -9.90 -5.62 3.84
CA GLU A 127 -10.99 -4.65 3.84
C GLU A 127 -10.55 -3.36 3.17
N PHE A 128 -11.50 -2.60 2.64
CA PHE A 128 -11.25 -1.37 1.90
C PHE A 128 -12.09 -0.22 2.45
N HIS A 129 -11.49 0.98 2.49
CA HIS A 129 -12.20 2.22 2.81
C HIS A 129 -12.01 3.22 1.67
N ARG A 130 -13.12 3.79 1.17
CA ARG A 130 -13.08 4.81 0.12
C ARG A 130 -12.43 6.08 0.63
N ASN A 131 -11.39 6.53 -0.05
CA ASN A 131 -10.62 7.72 0.29
C ASN A 131 -11.14 8.99 -0.41
N GLU A 132 -10.71 10.12 0.11
CA GLU A 132 -10.85 11.44 -0.51
C GLU A 132 -9.59 11.71 -1.35
N HIS A 133 -9.69 11.43 -2.64
CA HIS A 133 -8.63 11.58 -3.63
C HIS A 133 -9.26 11.81 -5.01
N PRO A 134 -8.61 12.57 -5.97
CA PRO A 134 -9.20 12.88 -7.27
C PRO A 134 -9.64 11.70 -8.10
N VAL A 135 -8.97 10.55 -7.95
CA VAL A 135 -9.36 9.29 -8.58
C VAL A 135 -9.93 8.30 -7.55
N GLU A 136 -10.60 7.27 -8.04
CA GLU A 136 -11.11 6.22 -7.17
C GLU A 136 -9.98 5.51 -6.42
N THR A 137 -9.88 5.76 -5.10
CA THR A 137 -8.78 5.31 -4.25
C THR A 137 -9.32 4.70 -2.97
N TYR A 138 -8.64 3.68 -2.47
CA TYR A 138 -9.01 2.98 -1.24
C TYR A 138 -7.82 2.86 -0.28
N ALA A 139 -8.06 3.11 1.00
CA ALA A 139 -7.23 2.57 2.07
C ALA A 139 -7.48 1.07 2.19
N ILE A 140 -6.47 0.33 2.65
CA ILE A 140 -6.48 -1.13 2.74
C ILE A 140 -6.14 -1.54 4.18
N ARG A 141 -6.99 -2.37 4.78
CA ARG A 141 -6.77 -3.00 6.08
C ARG A 141 -6.60 -4.50 5.88
N VAL A 142 -5.54 -5.06 6.42
CA VAL A 142 -5.26 -6.49 6.42
C VAL A 142 -5.25 -6.97 7.86
N THR A 143 -6.13 -7.93 8.17
CA THR A 143 -6.17 -8.59 9.48
C THR A 143 -5.80 -10.06 9.27
N ASP A 144 -4.86 -10.57 10.05
CA ASP A 144 -4.49 -11.98 9.96
C ASP A 144 -5.34 -12.87 10.90
N ASN A 145 -5.18 -14.19 10.77
CA ASN A 145 -5.93 -15.18 11.55
C ASN A 145 -5.59 -15.22 13.06
N GLU A 146 -4.60 -14.48 13.53
CA GLU A 146 -4.25 -14.30 14.95
C GLU A 146 -4.65 -12.94 15.49
N GLY A 147 -5.25 -12.08 14.64
CA GLY A 147 -5.74 -10.75 15.00
C GLY A 147 -4.75 -9.63 14.79
N GLY A 148 -3.58 -9.89 14.21
CA GLY A 148 -2.61 -8.85 13.84
C GLY A 148 -3.15 -7.96 12.72
N VAL A 149 -3.00 -6.63 12.84
CA VAL A 149 -3.63 -5.63 11.98
C VAL A 149 -2.62 -4.71 11.32
N PHE A 150 -2.57 -4.74 10.00
CA PHE A 150 -1.85 -3.78 9.17
C PHE A 150 -2.83 -2.87 8.41
N VAL A 151 -2.59 -1.56 8.42
CA VAL A 151 -3.37 -0.59 7.63
C VAL A 151 -2.45 0.26 6.76
N HIS A 152 -2.79 0.36 5.48
CA HIS A 152 -2.19 1.29 4.53
C HIS A 152 -3.24 2.32 4.11
N THR A 153 -3.02 3.61 4.43
CA THR A 153 -4.00 4.65 4.09
C THR A 153 -4.07 4.87 2.58
N SER A 154 -3.00 4.58 1.84
CA SER A 154 -2.84 5.07 0.47
C SER A 154 -3.01 6.59 0.41
N ASP A 155 -3.17 7.15 -0.80
CA ASP A 155 -3.36 8.58 -1.01
C ASP A 155 -4.73 9.02 -0.48
N SER A 156 -4.71 9.98 0.42
CA SER A 156 -5.94 10.52 1.00
C SER A 156 -5.71 11.85 1.69
N SER A 157 -6.66 12.76 1.61
CA SER A 157 -6.76 13.85 2.57
C SER A 157 -7.27 13.31 3.92
N TYR A 158 -7.04 14.07 5.00
CA TYR A 158 -7.49 13.72 6.35
C TYR A 158 -9.02 13.66 6.45
N ARG A 159 -9.56 12.54 6.95
CA ARG A 159 -10.98 12.34 7.23
C ARG A 159 -11.19 11.53 8.51
N GLY A 160 -12.22 11.90 9.28
CA GLY A 160 -12.58 11.16 10.49
C GLY A 160 -13.05 9.71 10.22
N SER A 161 -13.55 9.42 9.01
CA SER A 161 -13.87 8.05 8.59
C SER A 161 -12.62 7.19 8.41
N LEU A 162 -11.54 7.78 7.88
CA LEU A 162 -10.24 7.10 7.75
C LEU A 162 -9.61 6.82 9.12
N VAL A 163 -9.75 7.74 10.09
CA VAL A 163 -9.34 7.50 11.49
C VAL A 163 -10.04 6.26 12.06
N ARG A 164 -11.36 6.15 11.88
CA ARG A 164 -12.13 4.98 12.36
C ARG A 164 -11.70 3.69 11.66
N PHE A 165 -11.41 3.75 10.37
CA PHE A 165 -10.94 2.59 9.60
C PHE A 165 -9.56 2.12 10.04
N ALA A 166 -8.68 3.05 10.41
CA ALA A 166 -7.32 2.78 10.89
C ALA A 166 -7.24 2.43 12.39
N PHE A 167 -8.36 2.57 13.13
CA PHE A 167 -8.35 2.41 14.57
C PHE A 167 -7.87 1.03 15.03
N GLY A 168 -6.97 1.02 16.02
CA GLY A 168 -6.40 -0.17 16.62
C GLY A 168 -5.47 -0.96 15.69
N ALA A 169 -4.83 -0.30 14.71
CA ALA A 169 -3.81 -0.95 13.89
C ALA A 169 -2.53 -1.21 14.70
N ASP A 170 -1.95 -2.41 14.56
CA ASP A 170 -0.61 -2.68 15.08
C ASP A 170 0.43 -1.89 14.27
N VAL A 171 0.25 -1.84 12.93
CA VAL A 171 1.07 -1.02 12.04
C VAL A 171 0.17 -0.23 11.09
N LEU A 172 0.35 1.09 11.10
CA LEU A 172 -0.35 2.04 10.25
C LEU A 172 0.64 2.78 9.35
N VAL A 173 0.52 2.57 8.04
CA VAL A 173 1.27 3.32 7.02
C VAL A 173 0.40 4.47 6.52
N ILE A 174 0.91 5.69 6.62
CA ILE A 174 0.16 6.93 6.32
C ILE A 174 0.80 7.69 5.16
N ASP A 175 -0.02 8.19 4.24
CA ASP A 175 0.36 9.23 3.26
C ASP A 175 0.88 10.48 3.98
N CYS A 176 2.13 10.86 3.70
CA CYS A 176 2.77 12.04 4.25
C CYS A 176 3.57 12.77 3.16
N LYS A 177 2.87 13.14 2.10
CA LYS A 177 3.47 13.77 0.91
C LYS A 177 3.87 15.22 1.14
N LEU A 178 3.20 15.92 2.05
CA LEU A 178 3.30 17.37 2.16
C LEU A 178 3.86 17.81 3.51
N TYR A 179 4.62 18.89 3.48
CA TYR A 179 5.08 19.59 4.69
C TYR A 179 3.93 20.34 5.35
N GLU A 180 4.10 20.64 6.65
CA GLU A 180 3.18 21.51 7.39
C GLU A 180 2.98 22.85 6.67
N GLY A 181 1.77 23.39 6.74
CA GLY A 181 1.39 24.63 6.06
C GLY A 181 0.88 24.45 4.61
N PHE A 182 1.09 23.29 4.00
CA PHE A 182 0.50 22.96 2.70
C PHE A 182 -0.87 22.31 2.87
N ASP A 183 -1.87 22.85 2.15
CA ASP A 183 -3.21 22.25 2.12
C ASP A 183 -3.33 21.25 0.97
N GLY A 184 -3.17 19.98 1.26
CA GLY A 184 -3.28 18.90 0.29
C GLY A 184 -4.69 18.39 0.01
N ARG A 185 -5.73 19.01 0.59
CA ARG A 185 -7.12 18.53 0.46
C ARG A 185 -7.61 18.46 -0.97
N ALA A 186 -7.30 19.44 -1.79
CA ALA A 186 -7.71 19.46 -3.19
C ALA A 186 -7.01 18.40 -4.03
N GLU A 187 -5.77 18.03 -3.66
CA GLU A 187 -4.97 17.00 -4.31
C GLU A 187 -5.21 15.61 -3.70
N GLY A 188 -5.95 15.53 -2.59
CA GLY A 188 -6.23 14.28 -1.90
C GLY A 188 -5.03 13.69 -1.18
N HIS A 189 -4.20 14.53 -0.53
CA HIS A 189 -3.04 14.13 0.25
C HIS A 189 -3.03 14.74 1.65
N MET A 190 -2.24 14.16 2.54
CA MET A 190 -2.00 14.69 3.89
C MET A 190 -0.65 15.40 3.97
N ASN A 191 -0.61 16.46 4.77
CA ASN A 191 0.63 17.02 5.29
C ASN A 191 1.02 16.30 6.60
N ALA A 192 2.22 16.57 7.07
CA ALA A 192 2.78 15.90 8.25
C ALA A 192 1.95 16.13 9.54
N GLU A 193 1.35 17.31 9.72
CA GLU A 193 0.45 17.61 10.85
C GLU A 193 -0.77 16.70 10.83
N TYR A 194 -1.45 16.61 9.67
CA TYR A 194 -2.64 15.75 9.55
C TYR A 194 -2.30 14.27 9.64
N ALA A 195 -1.13 13.84 9.15
CA ALA A 195 -0.64 12.49 9.32
C ALA A 195 -0.43 12.16 10.82
N GLY A 196 0.24 13.03 11.56
CA GLY A 196 0.40 12.90 13.01
C GLY A 196 -0.94 12.90 13.76
N ARG A 197 -1.87 13.77 13.37
CA ARG A 197 -3.23 13.82 13.95
C ARG A 197 -4.01 12.54 13.68
N LEU A 198 -3.88 11.94 12.49
CA LEU A 198 -4.51 10.67 12.16
C LEU A 198 -3.92 9.55 12.99
N ALA A 199 -2.58 9.48 13.07
CA ALA A 199 -1.86 8.51 13.89
C ALA A 199 -2.31 8.54 15.36
N SER A 200 -2.32 9.74 15.95
CA SER A 200 -2.77 9.96 17.33
C SER A 200 -4.19 9.46 17.59
N LYS A 201 -5.13 9.77 16.68
CA LYS A 201 -6.54 9.44 16.87
C LYS A 201 -6.89 7.99 16.50
N SER A 202 -6.07 7.31 15.72
CA SER A 202 -6.27 5.91 15.35
C SER A 202 -5.78 4.92 16.40
N ASP A 203 -5.07 5.38 17.43
CA ASP A 203 -4.48 4.54 18.48
C ASP A 203 -3.61 3.41 17.91
N ALA A 204 -2.91 3.68 16.82
CA ALA A 204 -2.00 2.71 16.22
C ALA A 204 -0.77 2.49 17.08
N GLN A 205 -0.31 1.22 17.20
CA GLN A 205 0.88 0.90 17.98
C GLN A 205 2.16 1.42 17.33
N MET A 206 2.26 1.29 16.01
CA MET A 206 3.35 1.85 15.21
C MET A 206 2.78 2.56 13.99
N THR A 207 3.23 3.79 13.76
CA THR A 207 2.92 4.57 12.56
C THR A 207 4.16 4.74 11.70
N ILE A 208 3.99 4.62 10.38
CA ILE A 208 5.04 4.81 9.38
C ILE A 208 4.57 5.84 8.37
N LEU A 209 5.31 6.93 8.25
CA LEU A 209 5.07 7.96 7.26
C LEU A 209 5.67 7.51 5.92
N ALA A 210 4.84 7.39 4.89
CA ALA A 210 5.21 6.96 3.55
C ALA A 210 4.67 7.92 2.49
N ASN A 211 4.79 7.58 1.21
CA ASN A 211 4.48 8.49 0.10
C ASN A 211 5.29 9.78 0.19
N LEU A 212 6.59 9.62 0.51
CA LEU A 212 7.48 10.71 0.90
C LEU A 212 7.85 11.63 -0.27
N PRO A 213 7.95 12.95 -0.04
CA PRO A 213 8.30 13.90 -1.09
C PRO A 213 9.78 13.80 -1.49
N HIS A 214 10.09 14.26 -2.71
CA HIS A 214 11.46 14.28 -3.25
C HIS A 214 12.27 15.51 -2.86
N HIS A 215 11.67 16.46 -2.16
CA HIS A 215 12.27 17.74 -1.77
C HIS A 215 12.20 17.94 -0.25
N GLY A 216 13.00 18.85 0.25
CA GLY A 216 13.06 19.17 1.68
C GLY A 216 13.74 18.08 2.51
N GLU A 217 13.79 18.31 3.83
CA GLU A 217 14.37 17.41 4.80
C GLU A 217 13.26 16.54 5.41
N LEU A 218 13.37 15.22 5.27
CA LEU A 218 12.31 14.30 5.71
C LEU A 218 12.10 14.31 7.23
N GLU A 219 13.14 14.59 7.99
CA GLU A 219 13.07 14.73 9.44
C GLU A 219 12.08 15.81 9.87
N VAL A 220 11.92 16.87 9.09
CA VAL A 220 10.92 17.94 9.36
C VAL A 220 9.50 17.39 9.30
N LEU A 221 9.21 16.44 8.39
CA LEU A 221 7.91 15.75 8.35
C LEU A 221 7.68 14.94 9.63
N LEU A 222 8.71 14.21 10.05
CA LEU A 222 8.64 13.38 11.26
C LEU A 222 8.45 14.24 12.51
N ASP A 223 9.17 15.36 12.64
CA ASP A 223 9.08 16.27 13.78
C ASP A 223 7.71 16.96 13.84
N SER A 224 7.15 17.39 12.70
CA SER A 224 5.80 17.94 12.64
C SER A 224 4.74 16.90 13.06
N ALA A 225 4.84 15.66 12.56
CA ALA A 225 3.91 14.60 12.93
C ALA A 225 3.99 14.23 14.43
N LYS A 226 5.18 14.27 15.03
CA LYS A 226 5.44 14.01 16.47
C LYS A 226 4.87 15.08 17.41
N GLN A 227 4.40 16.20 16.93
CA GLN A 227 3.71 17.20 17.76
C GLN A 227 2.37 16.68 18.30
N HIS A 228 1.84 15.61 17.72
CA HIS A 228 0.70 14.88 18.24
C HIS A 228 1.13 13.70 19.11
N PRO A 229 0.37 13.34 20.17
CA PRO A 229 0.70 12.18 21.01
C PRO A 229 0.51 10.90 20.19
N VAL A 230 1.61 10.20 19.91
CA VAL A 230 1.65 8.94 19.15
C VAL A 230 2.52 7.93 19.89
N ASN A 231 2.22 6.63 19.75
CA ASN A 231 3.02 5.57 20.39
C ASN A 231 4.42 5.51 19.76
N VAL A 232 4.50 5.00 18.54
CA VAL A 232 5.74 4.96 17.76
C VAL A 232 5.46 5.55 16.39
N ILE A 233 6.29 6.51 15.94
CA ILE A 233 6.20 7.05 14.59
C ILE A 233 7.59 7.11 13.94
N LYS A 234 7.70 6.69 12.69
CA LYS A 234 8.93 6.61 11.90
C LYS A 234 8.68 7.02 10.46
N LEU A 235 9.74 7.41 9.75
CA LEU A 235 9.75 7.46 8.29
C LEU A 235 9.84 6.03 7.73
N ALA A 236 9.21 5.81 6.59
CA ALA A 236 9.37 4.57 5.84
C ALA A 236 10.79 4.47 5.26
N GLU A 237 11.33 3.26 5.28
CA GLU A 237 12.60 2.93 4.64
C GLU A 237 12.42 1.67 3.77
N ALA A 238 13.02 1.69 2.56
CA ALA A 238 12.97 0.52 1.69
C ALA A 238 13.69 -0.67 2.33
N GLY A 239 13.00 -1.79 2.45
CA GLY A 239 13.51 -2.99 3.12
C GLY A 239 13.20 -3.09 4.60
N MET A 240 12.55 -2.10 5.21
CA MET A 240 12.07 -2.18 6.60
C MET A 240 11.18 -3.41 6.77
N LYS A 241 11.49 -4.24 7.77
CA LYS A 241 10.76 -5.47 8.13
C LYS A 241 10.10 -5.29 9.49
N ILE A 242 8.83 -5.64 9.57
CA ILE A 242 8.02 -5.51 10.78
C ILE A 242 7.30 -6.82 11.00
N GLU A 243 7.35 -7.34 12.23
CA GLU A 243 6.56 -8.49 12.67
C GLU A 243 5.36 -8.01 13.50
N ILE A 244 4.16 -8.52 13.20
CA ILE A 244 2.89 -8.24 13.86
C ILE A 244 2.33 -9.54 14.40
#